data_7118b0bedcc0f00e3898761735c432a6
#
_entry.id   7118b0bedcc0f00e3898761735c432a6
#
_cell.length_a   1.000
_cell.length_b   1.000
_cell.length_c   1.000
_cell.angle_alpha   90.00
_cell.angle_beta   90.00
_cell.angle_gamma   90.00
#
_symmetry.space_group_name_H-M   'P 1'
#
loop_
_entity.id
_entity.type
_entity.pdbx_description
1 polymer ?
#
loop_
_entity_poly.entity_id
_entity_poly.type
_entity_poly.pdbx_seq_one_letter_code
_entity_poly.pdbx_strand_id
1 'polypeptide(L)'
;ISDLGRARQIKVSKDNTVIVDGMGDAGEIKARVAEIKNTLAVTTSDYDKEKLQERLAKLSGGVAVIKVGAQTEVAMKEQKLRVEDALNATRAAVEEGIVAGGGTAFVNAIPAVEKLAAKLTGDEKTGAQIIAKALQAPIRQIAENAGVDGSIIFEKIRSSRKVGYGYNAYTETFCDMIPAGIVD
;
A
#
# COMPACT_ATOMS: atom_id res chain seq x y z
N ILE A 1 10.25 -8.87 -38.91
CA ILE A 1 8.85 -8.40 -38.79
C ILE A 1 7.92 -9.61 -38.61
N SER A 2 8.17 -10.72 -39.28
CA SER A 2 7.38 -11.96 -39.15
C SER A 2 7.31 -12.51 -37.72
N ASP A 3 8.35 -12.24 -36.91
CA ASP A 3 8.46 -12.72 -35.53
C ASP A 3 7.76 -11.80 -34.51
N LEU A 4 7.32 -10.62 -34.97
CA LEU A 4 6.49 -9.71 -34.18
C LEU A 4 5.04 -10.16 -34.25
N GLY A 5 4.44 -10.45 -33.09
CA GLY A 5 3.02 -10.77 -32.97
C GLY A 5 2.10 -9.60 -33.38
N ARG A 6 0.81 -9.79 -33.19
CA ARG A 6 -0.22 -8.76 -33.41
C ARG A 6 -0.92 -8.43 -32.10
N ALA A 7 -1.36 -7.19 -31.97
CA ALA A 7 -2.14 -6.72 -30.84
C ALA A 7 -3.17 -5.69 -31.30
N ARG A 8 -4.27 -5.54 -30.56
CA ARG A 8 -5.28 -4.51 -30.84
C ARG A 8 -4.74 -3.10 -30.59
N GLN A 9 -3.98 -2.92 -29.53
CA GLN A 9 -3.40 -1.63 -29.17
C GLN A 9 -2.05 -1.82 -28.46
N ILE A 10 -1.10 -0.96 -28.79
CA ILE A 10 0.17 -0.85 -28.08
C ILE A 10 0.30 0.59 -27.57
N LYS A 11 0.59 0.75 -26.27
CA LYS A 11 0.90 2.03 -25.66
C LYS A 11 2.33 2.00 -25.18
N VAL A 12 3.16 2.88 -25.72
CA VAL A 12 4.55 3.04 -25.33
C VAL A 12 4.69 4.33 -24.54
N SER A 13 5.30 4.25 -23.36
CA SER A 13 5.70 5.39 -22.56
C SER A 13 7.22 5.35 -22.35
N LYS A 14 7.75 6.32 -21.59
CA LYS A 14 9.18 6.37 -21.29
C LYS A 14 9.68 5.10 -20.58
N ASP A 15 8.90 4.60 -19.64
CA ASP A 15 9.32 3.53 -18.72
C ASP A 15 8.59 2.20 -18.99
N ASN A 16 7.47 2.22 -19.73
CA ASN A 16 6.61 1.04 -19.90
C ASN A 16 6.07 0.91 -21.32
N THR A 17 5.98 -0.31 -21.78
CA THR A 17 5.22 -0.69 -22.99
C THR A 17 4.08 -1.60 -22.60
N VAL A 18 2.84 -1.18 -22.88
CA VAL A 18 1.64 -1.95 -22.58
C VAL A 18 1.05 -2.48 -23.89
N ILE A 19 0.92 -3.79 -23.98
CA ILE A 19 0.29 -4.49 -25.09
C ILE A 19 -1.11 -4.90 -24.64
N VAL A 20 -2.14 -4.39 -25.32
CA VAL A 20 -3.54 -4.65 -24.99
C VAL A 20 -4.15 -5.57 -26.06
N ASP A 21 -4.76 -6.65 -25.62
CA ASP A 21 -5.38 -7.68 -26.49
C ASP A 21 -4.39 -8.22 -27.53
N GLY A 22 -3.33 -8.86 -27.05
CA GLY A 22 -2.43 -9.64 -27.91
C GLY A 22 -3.17 -10.74 -28.63
N MET A 23 -2.85 -10.94 -29.91
CA MET A 23 -3.50 -11.94 -30.79
C MET A 23 -2.65 -13.21 -30.90
N GLY A 24 -1.96 -13.59 -29.81
CA GLY A 24 -1.21 -14.83 -29.74
C GLY A 24 -2.10 -16.06 -29.53
N ASP A 25 -1.54 -17.25 -29.76
CA ASP A 25 -2.24 -18.50 -29.52
C ASP A 25 -2.46 -18.75 -28.03
N ALA A 26 -3.70 -19.01 -27.64
CA ALA A 26 -4.07 -19.22 -26.24
C ALA A 26 -3.45 -20.48 -25.63
N GLY A 27 -3.14 -21.50 -26.44
CA GLY A 27 -2.47 -22.73 -26.03
C GLY A 27 -1.01 -22.48 -25.70
N GLU A 28 -0.32 -21.73 -26.54
CA GLU A 28 1.07 -21.33 -26.30
C GLU A 28 1.21 -20.44 -25.06
N ILE A 29 0.27 -19.51 -24.84
CA ILE A 29 0.24 -18.68 -23.64
C ILE A 29 0.07 -19.54 -22.38
N LYS A 30 -0.86 -20.51 -22.41
CA LYS A 30 -1.06 -21.45 -21.29
C LYS A 30 0.18 -22.32 -21.02
N ALA A 31 0.85 -22.80 -22.07
CA ALA A 31 2.07 -23.54 -21.94
C ALA A 31 3.17 -22.69 -21.29
N ARG A 32 3.31 -21.44 -21.71
CA ARG A 32 4.27 -20.50 -21.11
C ARG A 32 3.98 -20.20 -19.64
N VAL A 33 2.70 -20.03 -19.29
CA VAL A 33 2.25 -19.86 -17.89
C VAL A 33 2.61 -21.09 -17.05
N ALA A 34 2.43 -22.30 -17.57
CA ALA A 34 2.80 -23.54 -16.88
C ALA A 34 4.34 -23.63 -16.66
N GLU A 35 5.13 -23.27 -17.66
CA GLU A 35 6.58 -23.23 -17.59
C GLU A 35 7.06 -22.26 -16.50
N ILE A 36 6.49 -21.04 -16.44
CA ILE A 36 6.82 -20.03 -15.42
C ILE A 36 6.46 -20.56 -14.01
N LYS A 37 5.30 -21.23 -13.85
CA LYS A 37 4.89 -21.83 -12.58
C LYS A 37 5.88 -22.92 -12.13
N ASN A 38 6.34 -23.76 -13.04
CA ASN A 38 7.31 -24.80 -12.76
C ASN A 38 8.66 -24.19 -12.34
N THR A 39 9.10 -23.16 -13.05
CA THR A 39 10.34 -22.41 -12.71
C THR A 39 10.22 -21.76 -11.33
N LEU A 40 9.07 -21.16 -11.02
CA LEU A 40 8.81 -20.54 -9.73
C LEU A 40 8.90 -21.55 -8.57
N ALA A 41 8.43 -22.78 -8.79
CA ALA A 41 8.47 -23.83 -7.76
C ALA A 41 9.89 -24.29 -7.38
N VAL A 42 10.85 -24.19 -8.31
CA VAL A 42 12.24 -24.64 -8.09
C VAL A 42 13.21 -23.47 -7.81
N THR A 43 12.79 -22.22 -8.01
CA THR A 43 13.62 -21.04 -7.79
C THR A 43 13.82 -20.82 -6.29
N THR A 44 15.04 -20.58 -5.85
CA THR A 44 15.40 -20.34 -4.45
C THR A 44 15.62 -18.86 -4.13
N SER A 45 15.92 -18.04 -5.14
CA SER A 45 16.13 -16.59 -5.02
C SER A 45 14.79 -15.88 -4.84
N ASP A 46 14.64 -15.11 -3.77
CA ASP A 46 13.40 -14.35 -3.51
C ASP A 46 13.16 -13.25 -4.56
N TYR A 47 14.22 -12.60 -5.03
CA TYR A 47 14.14 -11.61 -6.11
C TYR A 47 13.62 -12.25 -7.41
N ASP A 48 14.17 -13.42 -7.81
CA ASP A 48 13.72 -14.10 -9.03
C ASP A 48 12.28 -14.62 -8.89
N LYS A 49 11.89 -15.09 -7.71
CA LYS A 49 10.50 -15.46 -7.42
C LYS A 49 9.55 -14.29 -7.64
N GLU A 50 9.87 -13.12 -7.10
CA GLU A 50 9.08 -11.90 -7.27
C GLU A 50 8.91 -11.56 -8.76
N LYS A 51 10.01 -11.57 -9.53
CA LYS A 51 9.97 -11.27 -10.97
C LYS A 51 9.20 -12.31 -11.79
N LEU A 52 9.27 -13.57 -11.41
CA LEU A 52 8.48 -14.64 -12.05
C LEU A 52 6.99 -14.51 -11.71
N GLN A 53 6.64 -14.16 -10.47
CA GLN A 53 5.25 -13.90 -10.08
C GLN A 53 4.67 -12.69 -10.81
N GLU A 54 5.42 -11.60 -10.92
CA GLU A 54 5.01 -10.42 -11.69
C GLU A 54 4.75 -10.78 -13.17
N ARG A 55 5.65 -11.54 -13.79
CA ARG A 55 5.47 -12.02 -15.17
C ARG A 55 4.26 -12.92 -15.33
N LEU A 56 4.04 -13.84 -14.36
CA LEU A 56 2.90 -14.73 -14.34
C LEU A 56 1.58 -13.94 -14.26
N ALA A 57 1.51 -12.94 -13.39
CA ALA A 57 0.34 -12.07 -13.24
C ALA A 57 0.02 -11.32 -14.54
N LYS A 58 1.03 -10.78 -15.23
CA LYS A 58 0.85 -10.07 -16.51
C LYS A 58 0.39 -10.98 -17.64
N LEU A 59 0.81 -12.25 -17.66
CA LEU A 59 0.39 -13.23 -18.68
C LEU A 59 -0.99 -13.82 -18.42
N SER A 60 -1.36 -14.04 -17.16
CA SER A 60 -2.58 -14.74 -16.76
C SER A 60 -3.73 -13.81 -16.38
N GLY A 61 -3.46 -12.59 -15.94
CA GLY A 61 -4.44 -11.67 -15.40
C GLY A 61 -5.06 -10.68 -16.41
N GLY A 62 -4.50 -10.57 -17.62
CA GLY A 62 -4.91 -9.56 -18.58
C GLY A 62 -4.48 -8.13 -18.19
N VAL A 63 -4.97 -7.14 -18.95
CA VAL A 63 -4.70 -5.71 -18.72
C VAL A 63 -6.01 -4.99 -18.47
N ALA A 64 -6.18 -4.44 -17.28
CA ALA A 64 -7.26 -3.52 -16.96
C ALA A 64 -6.87 -2.09 -17.38
N VAL A 65 -7.78 -1.39 -18.05
CA VAL A 65 -7.59 0.01 -18.47
C VAL A 65 -8.60 0.89 -17.75
N ILE A 66 -8.12 1.70 -16.82
CA ILE A 66 -8.94 2.72 -16.15
C ILE A 66 -8.86 4.00 -16.99
N LYS A 67 -9.98 4.43 -17.55
CA LYS A 67 -10.07 5.70 -18.29
C LYS A 67 -10.47 6.79 -17.32
N VAL A 68 -9.65 7.84 -17.25
CA VAL A 68 -9.89 9.01 -16.41
C VAL A 68 -10.18 10.20 -17.32
N GLY A 69 -11.20 10.98 -16.99
CA GLY A 69 -11.57 12.20 -17.71
C GLY A 69 -12.12 13.27 -16.77
N ALA A 70 -11.91 14.53 -17.12
CA ALA A 70 -12.46 15.68 -16.40
C ALA A 70 -12.71 16.83 -17.37
N GLN A 71 -13.41 17.88 -16.92
CA GLN A 71 -13.73 19.03 -17.76
C GLN A 71 -12.52 19.93 -18.06
N THR A 72 -11.48 19.89 -17.23
CA THR A 72 -10.25 20.65 -17.42
C THR A 72 -9.03 19.73 -17.39
N GLU A 73 -7.94 20.14 -18.05
CA GLU A 73 -6.69 19.40 -18.05
C GLU A 73 -6.09 19.24 -16.65
N VAL A 74 -6.19 20.30 -15.83
CA VAL A 74 -5.70 20.27 -14.44
C VAL A 74 -6.47 19.26 -13.62
N ALA A 75 -7.80 19.28 -13.67
CA ALA A 75 -8.65 18.32 -12.97
C ALA A 75 -8.42 16.86 -13.45
N MET A 76 -8.19 16.69 -14.75
CA MET A 76 -7.86 15.37 -15.31
C MET A 76 -6.51 14.84 -14.78
N LYS A 77 -5.49 15.69 -14.71
CA LYS A 77 -4.19 15.34 -14.13
C LYS A 77 -4.31 14.99 -12.65
N GLU A 78 -5.06 15.77 -11.89
CA GLU A 78 -5.32 15.49 -10.47
C GLU A 78 -6.00 14.13 -10.26
N GLN A 79 -7.06 13.86 -11.00
CA GLN A 79 -7.74 12.55 -10.94
C GLN A 79 -6.82 11.41 -11.35
N LYS A 80 -5.99 11.59 -12.38
CA LYS A 80 -5.02 10.58 -12.80
C LYS A 80 -4.04 10.25 -11.67
N LEU A 81 -3.45 11.28 -11.04
CA LEU A 81 -2.52 11.11 -9.93
C LEU A 81 -3.19 10.41 -8.73
N ARG A 82 -4.43 10.76 -8.43
CA ARG A 82 -5.23 10.12 -7.36
C ARG A 82 -5.49 8.64 -7.62
N VAL A 83 -5.77 8.28 -8.86
CA VAL A 83 -5.94 6.86 -9.26
C VAL A 83 -4.61 6.10 -9.23
N GLU A 84 -3.52 6.73 -9.67
CA GLU A 84 -2.17 6.14 -9.58
C GLU A 84 -1.75 5.89 -8.13
N ASP A 85 -2.02 6.84 -7.23
CA ASP A 85 -1.74 6.70 -5.81
C ASP A 85 -2.54 5.56 -5.18
N ALA A 86 -3.84 5.51 -5.43
CA ALA A 86 -4.70 4.42 -4.98
C ALA A 86 -4.26 3.05 -5.52
N LEU A 87 -3.79 2.98 -6.77
CA LEU A 87 -3.27 1.75 -7.36
C LEU A 87 -1.98 1.29 -6.67
N ASN A 88 -1.07 2.21 -6.38
CA ASN A 88 0.19 1.91 -5.70
C ASN A 88 -0.06 1.44 -4.26
N ALA A 89 -0.94 2.13 -3.53
CA ALA A 89 -1.37 1.72 -2.19
C ALA A 89 -2.01 0.32 -2.19
N THR A 90 -2.87 0.03 -3.18
CA THR A 90 -3.51 -1.28 -3.32
C THR A 90 -2.49 -2.39 -3.61
N ARG A 91 -1.49 -2.12 -4.44
CA ARG A 91 -0.40 -3.09 -4.71
C ARG A 91 0.40 -3.37 -3.45
N ALA A 92 0.83 -2.34 -2.74
CA ALA A 92 1.54 -2.49 -1.48
C ALA A 92 0.71 -3.30 -0.46
N ALA A 93 -0.58 -3.02 -0.35
CA ALA A 93 -1.48 -3.76 0.54
C ALA A 93 -1.61 -5.25 0.18
N VAL A 94 -1.61 -5.59 -1.11
CA VAL A 94 -1.65 -6.99 -1.56
C VAL A 94 -0.32 -7.72 -1.30
N GLU A 95 0.81 -7.03 -1.43
CA GLU A 95 2.15 -7.60 -1.28
C GLU A 95 2.58 -7.69 0.18
N GLU A 96 2.33 -6.65 0.99
CA GLU A 96 2.84 -6.52 2.35
C GLU A 96 1.76 -6.63 3.44
N GLY A 97 0.48 -6.59 3.07
CA GLY A 97 -0.64 -6.55 4.01
C GLY A 97 -1.01 -5.13 4.43
N ILE A 98 -1.89 -5.03 5.42
CA ILE A 98 -2.41 -3.75 5.93
C ILE A 98 -2.32 -3.67 7.45
N VAL A 99 -2.24 -2.45 7.95
CA VAL A 99 -2.35 -2.13 9.37
C VAL A 99 -3.46 -1.11 9.60
N ALA A 100 -3.81 -0.88 10.87
CA ALA A 100 -4.78 0.17 11.22
C ALA A 100 -4.22 1.55 10.87
N GLY A 101 -4.92 2.27 10.00
CA GLY A 101 -4.52 3.59 9.51
C GLY A 101 -4.81 4.73 10.47
N GLY A 102 -4.71 5.95 9.95
CA GLY A 102 -4.98 7.17 10.73
C GLY A 102 -4.02 7.39 11.90
N GLY A 103 -2.78 6.91 11.79
CA GLY A 103 -1.80 7.00 12.86
C GLY A 103 -2.00 6.00 14.02
N THR A 104 -3.02 5.14 13.95
CA THR A 104 -3.37 4.20 15.02
C THR A 104 -2.30 3.14 15.24
N ALA A 105 -1.71 2.60 14.16
CA ALA A 105 -0.63 1.61 14.26
C ALA A 105 0.57 2.14 15.02
N PHE A 106 0.93 3.41 14.84
CA PHE A 106 2.01 4.05 15.58
C PHE A 106 1.70 4.16 17.08
N VAL A 107 0.47 4.52 17.45
CA VAL A 107 0.05 4.55 18.86
C VAL A 107 0.13 3.17 19.49
N ASN A 108 -0.28 2.14 18.76
CA ASN A 108 -0.19 0.75 19.23
C ASN A 108 1.25 0.25 19.42
N ALA A 109 2.21 0.83 18.70
CA ALA A 109 3.63 0.50 18.83
C ALA A 109 4.31 1.15 20.07
N ILE A 110 3.76 2.25 20.59
CA ILE A 110 4.36 3.00 21.71
C ILE A 110 4.68 2.13 22.93
N PRO A 111 3.77 1.24 23.43
CA PRO A 111 4.07 0.41 24.59
C PRO A 111 5.28 -0.51 24.40
N ALA A 112 5.51 -0.99 23.18
CA ALA A 112 6.68 -1.82 22.87
C ALA A 112 7.98 -1.00 22.96
N VAL A 113 7.97 0.23 22.45
CA VAL A 113 9.11 1.16 22.54
C VAL A 113 9.37 1.59 23.97
N GLU A 114 8.34 1.90 24.76
CA GLU A 114 8.46 2.24 26.16
C GLU A 114 9.04 1.07 26.99
N LYS A 115 8.61 -0.16 26.70
CA LYS A 115 9.15 -1.38 27.32
C LYS A 115 10.63 -1.60 26.98
N LEU A 116 11.04 -1.27 25.76
CA LEU A 116 12.45 -1.28 25.37
C LEU A 116 13.22 -0.18 26.09
N ALA A 117 12.73 1.05 26.09
CA ALA A 117 13.35 2.19 26.76
C ALA A 117 13.59 1.97 28.27
N ALA A 118 12.70 1.21 28.92
CA ALA A 118 12.86 0.86 30.32
C ALA A 118 14.07 -0.06 30.61
N LYS A 119 14.59 -0.76 29.60
CA LYS A 119 15.76 -1.64 29.70
C LYS A 119 17.07 -0.95 29.31
N LEU A 120 16.98 0.24 28.70
CA LEU A 120 18.11 1.00 28.21
C LEU A 120 18.56 2.06 29.24
N THR A 121 19.79 2.55 29.10
CA THR A 121 20.37 3.59 29.93
C THR A 121 21.03 4.68 29.07
N GLY A 122 21.31 5.85 29.66
CA GLY A 122 22.02 6.94 28.98
C GLY A 122 21.33 7.39 27.68
N ASP A 123 22.12 7.65 26.67
CA ASP A 123 21.66 8.22 25.38
C ASP A 123 20.74 7.27 24.59
N GLU A 124 20.95 5.97 24.71
CA GLU A 124 20.07 4.97 24.07
C GLU A 124 18.64 5.06 24.63
N LYS A 125 18.49 5.23 25.93
CA LYS A 125 17.20 5.43 26.58
C LYS A 125 16.55 6.71 26.10
N THR A 126 17.32 7.79 26.04
CA THR A 126 16.83 9.08 25.53
C THR A 126 16.37 8.97 24.08
N GLY A 127 17.15 8.30 23.22
CA GLY A 127 16.77 8.03 21.85
C GLY A 127 15.44 7.26 21.73
N ALA A 128 15.27 6.18 22.50
CA ALA A 128 14.02 5.42 22.52
C ALA A 128 12.82 6.26 23.02
N GLN A 129 13.02 7.14 24.00
CA GLN A 129 11.98 8.07 24.46
C GLN A 129 11.59 9.10 23.39
N ILE A 130 12.56 9.60 22.62
CA ILE A 130 12.29 10.49 21.49
C ILE A 130 11.41 9.79 20.45
N ILE A 131 11.73 8.53 20.11
CA ILE A 131 10.90 7.73 19.18
C ILE A 131 9.50 7.55 19.74
N ALA A 132 9.33 7.15 21.00
CA ALA A 132 8.01 7.00 21.61
C ALA A 132 7.17 8.28 21.56
N LYS A 133 7.80 9.45 21.67
CA LYS A 133 7.15 10.75 21.54
C LYS A 133 6.81 11.06 20.07
N ALA A 134 7.72 10.76 19.14
CA ALA A 134 7.51 11.00 17.71
C ALA A 134 6.35 10.15 17.14
N LEU A 135 6.14 8.93 17.60
CA LEU A 135 5.04 8.05 17.20
C LEU A 135 3.64 8.62 17.51
N GLN A 136 3.54 9.65 18.34
CA GLN A 136 2.29 10.34 18.63
C GLN A 136 1.94 11.39 17.56
N ALA A 137 2.92 11.87 16.81
CA ALA A 137 2.74 13.01 15.91
C ALA A 137 1.69 12.75 14.79
N PRO A 138 1.65 11.58 14.12
CA PRO A 138 0.68 11.37 13.03
C PRO A 138 -0.77 11.52 13.47
N ILE A 139 -1.19 10.86 14.53
CA ILE A 139 -2.57 10.94 15.00
C ILE A 139 -2.93 12.34 15.55
N ARG A 140 -1.98 13.00 16.21
CA ARG A 140 -2.19 14.38 16.68
C ARG A 140 -2.40 15.32 15.50
N GLN A 141 -1.56 15.23 14.47
CA GLN A 141 -1.67 16.09 13.30
C GLN A 141 -2.98 15.85 12.53
N ILE A 142 -3.41 14.60 12.40
CA ILE A 142 -4.70 14.26 11.76
C ILE A 142 -5.86 14.89 12.54
N ALA A 143 -5.85 14.79 13.88
CA ALA A 143 -6.88 15.37 14.72
C ALA A 143 -6.89 16.90 14.65
N GLU A 144 -5.72 17.53 14.70
CA GLU A 144 -5.57 19.00 14.58
C GLU A 144 -6.04 19.50 13.21
N ASN A 145 -5.74 18.78 12.12
CA ASN A 145 -6.25 19.10 10.78
C ASN A 145 -7.78 19.02 10.70
N ALA A 146 -8.40 18.18 11.54
CA ALA A 146 -9.85 18.09 11.67
C ALA A 146 -10.45 19.11 12.68
N GLY A 147 -9.62 19.98 13.25
CA GLY A 147 -10.06 20.99 14.20
C GLY A 147 -10.26 20.48 15.63
N VAL A 148 -9.73 19.30 15.97
CA VAL A 148 -9.87 18.65 17.29
C VAL A 148 -8.51 18.62 17.99
N ASP A 149 -8.51 18.74 19.33
CA ASP A 149 -7.26 18.62 20.11
C ASP A 149 -6.65 17.22 20.00
N GLY A 150 -5.49 17.16 19.34
CA GLY A 150 -4.76 15.93 19.10
C GLY A 150 -4.31 15.20 20.36
N SER A 151 -4.12 15.94 21.47
CA SER A 151 -3.73 15.35 22.74
C SER A 151 -4.87 14.56 23.39
N ILE A 152 -6.10 15.06 23.28
CA ILE A 152 -7.30 14.39 23.78
C ILE A 152 -7.55 13.11 22.97
N ILE A 153 -7.47 13.19 21.65
CA ILE A 153 -7.66 12.03 20.77
C ILE A 153 -6.61 10.96 21.06
N PHE A 154 -5.33 11.35 21.10
CA PHE A 154 -4.24 10.43 21.42
C PHE A 154 -4.45 9.71 22.77
N GLU A 155 -4.74 10.45 23.86
CA GLU A 155 -4.90 9.86 25.18
C GLU A 155 -6.10 8.90 25.25
N LYS A 156 -7.19 9.20 24.54
CA LYS A 156 -8.36 8.33 24.47
C LYS A 156 -8.06 7.02 23.73
N ILE A 157 -7.27 7.06 22.65
CA ILE A 157 -6.84 5.85 21.94
C ILE A 157 -5.87 5.05 22.82
N ARG A 158 -4.88 5.68 23.43
CA ARG A 158 -3.91 5.05 24.30
C ARG A 158 -4.56 4.36 25.50
N SER A 159 -5.51 5.03 26.15
CA SER A 159 -6.20 4.51 27.33
C SER A 159 -7.11 3.34 27.03
N SER A 160 -7.62 3.21 25.81
CA SER A 160 -8.48 2.10 25.38
C SER A 160 -7.76 0.75 25.43
N ARG A 161 -6.44 0.74 25.25
CA ARG A 161 -5.57 -0.46 25.14
C ARG A 161 -6.03 -1.48 24.07
N LYS A 162 -6.95 -1.09 23.19
CA LYS A 162 -7.49 -1.94 22.14
C LYS A 162 -6.68 -1.74 20.86
N VAL A 163 -6.08 -2.81 20.35
CA VAL A 163 -5.33 -2.76 19.10
C VAL A 163 -6.28 -2.47 17.94
N GLY A 164 -5.89 -1.54 17.07
CA GLY A 164 -6.69 -1.15 15.91
C GLY A 164 -7.85 -0.17 16.22
N TYR A 165 -8.08 0.18 17.48
CA TYR A 165 -9.06 1.20 17.86
C TYR A 165 -8.46 2.59 17.68
N GLY A 166 -9.08 3.42 16.85
CA GLY A 166 -8.59 4.73 16.45
C GLY A 166 -9.68 5.78 16.33
N TYR A 167 -9.33 6.91 15.73
CA TYR A 167 -10.21 8.04 15.51
C TYR A 167 -10.43 8.28 14.02
N ASN A 168 -11.67 8.19 13.57
CA ASN A 168 -12.10 8.57 12.24
C ASN A 168 -12.37 10.08 12.21
N ALA A 169 -11.42 10.84 11.67
CA ALA A 169 -11.51 12.29 11.59
C ALA A 169 -12.62 12.80 10.65
N TYR A 170 -13.06 11.97 9.69
CA TYR A 170 -14.14 12.33 8.76
C TYR A 170 -15.52 12.31 9.44
N THR A 171 -15.75 11.32 10.30
CA THR A 171 -17.04 11.17 11.03
C THR A 171 -16.98 11.66 12.49
N GLU A 172 -15.80 12.12 12.93
CA GLU A 172 -15.51 12.56 14.29
C GLU A 172 -15.84 11.49 15.36
N THR A 173 -15.66 10.22 15.01
CA THR A 173 -15.99 9.09 15.88
C THR A 173 -14.81 8.17 16.14
N PHE A 174 -14.86 7.47 17.27
CA PHE A 174 -13.90 6.42 17.59
C PHE A 174 -14.42 5.07 17.13
N CYS A 175 -13.61 4.32 16.41
CA CYS A 175 -14.00 3.03 15.85
C CYS A 175 -12.81 2.08 15.67
N ASP A 176 -13.09 0.83 15.33
CA ASP A 176 -12.08 -0.10 14.84
C ASP A 176 -11.70 0.28 13.40
N MET A 177 -10.46 0.65 13.18
CA MET A 177 -10.00 1.29 11.94
C MET A 177 -10.06 0.35 10.73
N ILE A 178 -9.62 -0.90 10.88
CA ILE A 178 -9.62 -1.87 9.76
C ILE A 178 -11.05 -2.17 9.26
N PRO A 179 -12.02 -2.52 10.12
CA PRO A 179 -13.41 -2.70 9.68
C PRO A 179 -14.05 -1.43 9.11
N ALA A 180 -13.61 -0.26 9.58
CA ALA A 180 -14.05 1.02 9.04
C ALA A 180 -13.42 1.38 7.68
N GLY A 181 -12.52 0.56 7.16
CA GLY A 181 -11.83 0.81 5.90
C GLY A 181 -10.72 1.88 6.00
N ILE A 182 -10.28 2.21 7.20
CA ILE A 182 -9.18 3.17 7.44
C ILE A 182 -7.91 2.36 7.71
N VAL A 183 -7.11 2.22 6.67
CA VAL A 183 -5.94 1.33 6.63
C VAL A 183 -4.73 2.04 6.03
N ASP A 184 -3.53 1.59 6.43
CA ASP A 184 -2.23 1.97 5.88
C ASP A 184 -1.49 0.73 5.40
#